data_86067be99817ca78f4da9fcec12fdb2d
#
_entry.id   86067be99817ca78f4da9fcec12fdb2d
#
_cell.length_a   1.000
_cell.length_b   1.000
_cell.length_c   1.000
_cell.angle_alpha   90.00
_cell.angle_beta   90.00
_cell.angle_gamma   90.00
#
_symmetry.space_group_name_H-M   'P 1'
#
loop_
_entity.id
_entity.type
_entity.pdbx_description
1 polymer ?
#
loop_
_entity_poly.entity_id
_entity_poly.type
_entity_poly.pdbx_seq_one_letter_code
_entity_poly.pdbx_strand_id
1 'polypeptide(L)'
;MELNPHMYRATLELPDKAERLAIANEWKNQILSSQAKDFPALLNINDDHMEKVADATGGLTRMQTVNAVCMAIASTGSFDIDFILDEKRNLVKQAGFEITRPDAGFEVIGGLTPLKEWASRLRQRFTKEAFDYGFRSYPSGLLMAGVPGCGKSAIAKAIANEWGMNLLTVEATNLKGSLVGESEAKTKRLFDTAKAAAPVIV
;
A
#
# COMPACT_ATOMS: atom_id res chain seq x y z
N MET A 1 -13.27 22.20 21.87
CA MET A 1 -12.13 23.06 21.49
C MET A 1 -12.61 23.84 20.28
N GLU A 2 -13.05 25.08 20.44
CA GLU A 2 -13.50 25.92 19.35
C GLU A 2 -12.29 26.29 18.49
N LEU A 3 -12.38 25.99 17.18
CA LEU A 3 -11.34 26.37 16.23
C LEU A 3 -11.34 27.90 16.08
N ASN A 4 -10.17 28.50 16.20
CA ASN A 4 -9.96 29.91 15.96
C ASN A 4 -10.56 30.28 14.58
N PRO A 5 -11.50 31.24 14.46
CA PRO A 5 -12.19 31.58 13.22
C PRO A 5 -11.25 32.05 12.09
N HIS A 6 -9.97 32.31 12.40
CA HIS A 6 -8.94 32.68 11.42
C HIS A 6 -8.06 31.49 10.98
N MET A 7 -8.34 30.26 11.44
CA MET A 7 -7.61 29.06 10.98
C MET A 7 -8.35 28.37 9.83
N TYR A 8 -7.78 28.42 8.65
CA TYR A 8 -8.22 27.61 7.51
C TYR A 8 -7.59 26.23 7.58
N ARG A 9 -8.42 25.19 7.59
CA ARG A 9 -7.97 23.80 7.48
C ARG A 9 -7.89 23.44 6.01
N ALA A 10 -6.69 23.45 5.42
CA ALA A 10 -6.45 22.89 4.10
C ALA A 10 -6.12 21.40 4.26
N THR A 11 -6.85 20.53 3.57
CA THR A 11 -6.50 19.10 3.44
C THR A 11 -5.78 18.96 2.12
N LEU A 12 -4.49 18.59 2.16
CA LEU A 12 -3.73 18.22 0.96
C LEU A 12 -4.08 16.77 0.62
N GLU A 13 -4.62 16.56 -0.56
CA GLU A 13 -4.87 15.23 -1.09
C GLU A 13 -3.56 14.57 -1.51
N LEU A 14 -3.54 13.23 -1.53
CA LEU A 14 -2.40 12.49 -2.06
C LEU A 14 -2.33 12.69 -3.58
N PRO A 15 -1.11 12.76 -4.16
CA PRO A 15 -0.96 12.94 -5.59
C PRO A 15 -1.63 11.79 -6.36
N ASP A 16 -2.35 12.12 -7.40
CA ASP A 16 -2.93 11.16 -8.32
C ASP A 16 -1.87 10.48 -9.20
N LYS A 17 -2.26 9.53 -10.07
CA LYS A 17 -1.31 8.84 -10.96
C LYS A 17 -0.62 9.81 -11.91
N ALA A 18 -1.36 10.79 -12.45
CA ALA A 18 -0.82 11.75 -13.40
C ALA A 18 0.20 12.69 -12.74
N GLU A 19 -0.07 13.16 -11.54
CA GLU A 19 0.88 13.96 -10.75
C GLU A 19 2.14 13.17 -10.39
N ARG A 20 2.01 11.89 -9.97
CA ARG A 20 3.18 11.05 -9.67
C ARG A 20 4.04 10.79 -10.91
N LEU A 21 3.39 10.57 -12.06
CA LEU A 21 4.09 10.43 -13.34
C LEU A 21 4.82 11.73 -13.72
N ALA A 22 4.17 12.87 -13.52
CA ALA A 22 4.80 14.17 -13.76
C ALA A 22 6.03 14.39 -12.87
N ILE A 23 5.94 14.05 -11.58
CA ILE A 23 7.08 14.13 -10.64
C ILE A 23 8.23 13.23 -11.12
N ALA A 24 7.96 11.99 -11.47
CA ALA A 24 9.00 11.06 -11.93
C ALA A 24 9.69 11.56 -13.22
N ASN A 25 8.91 12.07 -14.17
CA ASN A 25 9.43 12.64 -15.41
C ASN A 25 10.22 13.94 -15.18
N GLU A 26 9.79 14.81 -14.30
CA GLU A 26 10.51 16.02 -13.91
C GLU A 26 11.90 15.67 -13.39
N TRP A 27 12.01 14.71 -12.46
CA TRP A 27 13.29 14.26 -11.92
C TRP A 27 14.16 13.55 -12.95
N LYS A 28 13.56 12.71 -13.83
CA LYS A 28 14.28 12.13 -14.98
C LYS A 28 14.94 13.22 -15.83
N ASN A 29 14.16 14.22 -16.23
CA ASN A 29 14.65 15.31 -17.10
C ASN A 29 15.70 16.17 -16.38
N GLN A 30 15.53 16.46 -15.11
CA GLN A 30 16.48 17.24 -14.31
C GLN A 30 17.83 16.52 -14.20
N ILE A 31 17.84 15.22 -13.93
CA ILE A 31 19.08 14.43 -13.84
C ILE A 31 19.73 14.30 -15.21
N LEU A 32 18.98 14.04 -16.27
CA LEU A 32 19.51 13.95 -17.62
C LEU A 32 20.09 15.28 -18.12
N SER A 33 19.55 16.42 -17.69
CA SER A 33 20.09 17.74 -18.05
C SER A 33 21.40 18.09 -17.34
N SER A 34 21.62 17.56 -16.13
CA SER A 34 22.77 17.90 -15.29
C SER A 34 23.84 16.79 -15.22
N GLN A 35 23.45 15.53 -15.24
CA GLN A 35 24.31 14.38 -14.93
C GLN A 35 24.05 13.16 -15.86
N ALA A 36 23.70 13.38 -17.12
CA ALA A 36 23.35 12.31 -18.07
C ALA A 36 24.46 11.24 -18.22
N LYS A 37 25.74 11.64 -18.06
CA LYS A 37 26.88 10.72 -18.19
C LYS A 37 26.97 9.72 -17.02
N ASP A 38 26.52 10.15 -15.84
CA ASP A 38 26.60 9.33 -14.62
C ASP A 38 25.45 8.30 -14.53
N PHE A 39 24.36 8.56 -15.25
CA PHE A 39 23.16 7.74 -15.24
C PHE A 39 22.68 7.30 -16.63
N PRO A 40 23.49 6.53 -17.38
CA PRO A 40 23.16 6.15 -18.75
C PRO A 40 21.89 5.27 -18.85
N ALA A 41 21.52 4.57 -17.77
CA ALA A 41 20.31 3.74 -17.72
C ALA A 41 19.03 4.58 -17.86
N LEU A 42 19.04 5.84 -17.41
CA LEU A 42 17.87 6.73 -17.49
C LEU A 42 17.53 7.15 -18.93
N LEU A 43 18.51 7.10 -19.85
CA LEU A 43 18.29 7.46 -21.25
C LEU A 43 17.36 6.49 -21.99
N ASN A 44 17.36 5.23 -21.59
CA ASN A 44 16.64 4.14 -22.28
C ASN A 44 15.30 3.77 -21.59
N ILE A 45 14.85 4.54 -20.62
CA ILE A 45 13.60 4.26 -19.92
C ILE A 45 12.43 4.73 -20.78
N ASN A 46 11.56 3.78 -21.12
CA ASN A 46 10.34 4.02 -21.90
C ASN A 46 9.16 4.50 -21.01
N ASP A 47 8.13 4.99 -21.64
CA ASP A 47 6.95 5.54 -20.95
C ASP A 47 6.20 4.47 -20.15
N ASP A 48 6.15 3.22 -20.64
CA ASP A 48 5.54 2.08 -19.88
C ASP A 48 6.25 1.83 -18.55
N HIS A 49 7.58 1.95 -18.50
CA HIS A 49 8.32 1.84 -17.24
C HIS A 49 8.02 3.02 -16.31
N MET A 50 7.90 4.23 -16.83
CA MET A 50 7.53 5.40 -16.03
C MET A 50 6.11 5.30 -15.45
N GLU A 51 5.17 4.71 -16.19
CA GLU A 51 3.85 4.41 -15.65
C GLU A 51 3.90 3.40 -14.50
N LYS A 52 4.72 2.36 -14.60
CA LYS A 52 4.94 1.39 -13.51
C LYS A 52 5.57 2.06 -12.28
N VAL A 53 6.48 3.01 -12.46
CA VAL A 53 7.05 3.82 -11.37
C VAL A 53 5.94 4.65 -10.69
N ALA A 54 5.06 5.28 -11.48
CA ALA A 54 3.92 6.02 -10.94
C ALA A 54 2.93 5.12 -10.18
N ASP A 55 2.74 3.88 -10.61
CA ASP A 55 1.92 2.89 -9.90
C ASP A 55 2.61 2.41 -8.61
N ALA A 56 3.90 2.12 -8.65
CA ALA A 56 4.68 1.71 -7.49
C ALA A 56 4.69 2.77 -6.37
N THR A 57 4.75 4.06 -6.73
CA THR A 57 4.68 5.19 -5.79
C THR A 57 3.27 5.53 -5.32
N GLY A 58 2.25 4.76 -5.73
CA GLY A 58 0.86 4.96 -5.31
C GLY A 58 0.71 5.06 -3.79
N GLY A 59 0.00 6.09 -3.32
CA GLY A 59 -0.26 6.33 -1.91
C GLY A 59 0.83 7.01 -1.11
N LEU A 60 1.93 7.38 -1.73
CA LEU A 60 2.93 8.24 -1.12
C LEU A 60 2.53 9.71 -1.27
N THR A 61 2.91 10.53 -0.31
CA THR A 61 2.83 11.98 -0.46
C THR A 61 3.79 12.45 -1.54
N ARG A 62 3.63 13.68 -2.05
CA ARG A 62 4.54 14.27 -3.05
C ARG A 62 6.00 14.17 -2.62
N MET A 63 6.31 14.54 -1.38
CA MET A 63 7.67 14.49 -0.85
C MET A 63 8.21 13.05 -0.75
N GLN A 64 7.38 12.11 -0.30
CA GLN A 64 7.77 10.70 -0.23
C GLN A 64 7.99 10.11 -1.62
N THR A 65 7.18 10.49 -2.60
CA THR A 65 7.37 10.08 -4.00
C THR A 65 8.72 10.56 -4.53
N VAL A 66 9.02 11.85 -4.32
CA VAL A 66 10.33 12.42 -4.70
C VAL A 66 11.47 11.67 -4.02
N ASN A 67 11.40 11.48 -2.71
CA ASN A 67 12.45 10.79 -1.96
C ASN A 67 12.66 9.35 -2.44
N ALA A 68 11.59 8.57 -2.63
CA ALA A 68 11.69 7.19 -3.10
C ALA A 68 12.32 7.10 -4.50
N VAL A 69 11.92 7.99 -5.41
CA VAL A 69 12.48 8.09 -6.76
C VAL A 69 13.96 8.48 -6.72
N CYS A 70 14.31 9.52 -5.97
CA CYS A 70 15.70 9.98 -5.85
C CYS A 70 16.60 8.92 -5.21
N MET A 71 16.11 8.23 -4.17
CA MET A 71 16.87 7.14 -3.52
C MET A 71 17.06 5.95 -4.44
N ALA A 72 16.06 5.58 -5.23
CA ALA A 72 16.19 4.52 -6.23
C ALA A 72 17.30 4.87 -7.24
N ILE A 73 17.26 6.07 -7.80
CA ILE A 73 18.28 6.51 -8.77
C ILE A 73 19.66 6.58 -8.13
N ALA A 74 19.79 7.13 -6.92
CA ALA A 74 21.07 7.23 -6.21
C ALA A 74 21.68 5.87 -5.87
N SER A 75 20.83 4.86 -5.57
CA SER A 75 21.28 3.53 -5.14
C SER A 75 21.51 2.57 -6.29
N THR A 76 20.67 2.61 -7.33
CA THR A 76 20.69 1.63 -8.43
C THR A 76 21.09 2.24 -9.78
N GLY A 77 21.17 3.56 -9.87
CA GLY A 77 21.42 4.28 -11.14
C GLY A 77 20.21 4.33 -12.08
N SER A 78 19.04 3.84 -11.64
CA SER A 78 17.83 3.73 -12.47
C SER A 78 16.56 3.91 -11.64
N PHE A 79 15.39 3.95 -12.30
CA PHE A 79 14.10 3.86 -11.64
C PHE A 79 13.77 2.38 -11.34
N ASP A 80 14.45 1.82 -10.35
CA ASP A 80 14.23 0.45 -9.93
C ASP A 80 12.92 0.33 -9.14
N ILE A 81 11.96 -0.41 -9.71
CA ILE A 81 10.62 -0.57 -9.14
C ILE A 81 10.65 -1.35 -7.84
N ASP A 82 11.48 -2.39 -7.75
CA ASP A 82 11.58 -3.22 -6.56
C ASP A 82 12.16 -2.40 -5.39
N PHE A 83 13.17 -1.58 -5.65
CA PHE A 83 13.71 -0.65 -4.67
C PHE A 83 12.66 0.37 -4.18
N ILE A 84 11.88 0.95 -5.10
CA ILE A 84 10.80 1.90 -4.77
C ILE A 84 9.74 1.22 -3.88
N LEU A 85 9.37 -0.02 -4.19
CA LEU A 85 8.42 -0.79 -3.40
C LEU A 85 8.96 -1.12 -2.01
N ASP A 86 10.25 -1.45 -1.88
CA ASP A 86 10.88 -1.69 -0.60
C ASP A 86 10.95 -0.42 0.26
N GLU A 87 11.30 0.72 -0.35
CA GLU A 87 11.29 2.00 0.35
C GLU A 87 9.87 2.38 0.82
N LYS A 88 8.87 2.15 -0.02
CA LYS A 88 7.47 2.31 0.38
C LYS A 88 7.11 1.43 1.58
N ARG A 89 7.54 0.16 1.61
CA ARG A 89 7.34 -0.74 2.76
C ARG A 89 7.99 -0.19 4.02
N ASN A 90 9.20 0.36 3.91
CA ASN A 90 9.93 0.97 5.04
C ASN A 90 9.19 2.19 5.60
N LEU A 91 8.69 3.06 4.73
CA LEU A 91 7.89 4.23 5.13
C LEU A 91 6.61 3.83 5.87
N VAL A 92 5.95 2.77 5.42
CA VAL A 92 4.74 2.23 6.08
C VAL A 92 5.09 1.62 7.45
N LYS A 93 6.21 0.90 7.56
CA LYS A 93 6.71 0.39 8.85
C LYS A 93 7.00 1.51 9.85
N GLN A 94 7.61 2.61 9.40
CA GLN A 94 7.86 3.79 10.25
C GLN A 94 6.56 4.44 10.75
N ALA A 95 5.46 4.31 10.00
CA ALA A 95 4.14 4.75 10.43
C ALA A 95 3.47 3.82 11.46
N GLY A 96 4.12 2.71 11.83
CA GLY A 96 3.60 1.71 12.77
C GLY A 96 2.68 0.67 12.13
N PHE A 97 2.71 0.54 10.81
CA PHE A 97 1.95 -0.45 10.05
C PHE A 97 2.91 -1.38 9.31
N GLU A 98 2.51 -2.63 9.12
CA GLU A 98 3.30 -3.61 8.38
C GLU A 98 2.52 -4.09 7.17
N ILE A 99 3.06 -3.84 5.97
CA ILE A 99 2.53 -4.43 4.73
C ILE A 99 3.41 -5.60 4.36
N THR A 100 2.80 -6.78 4.27
CA THR A 100 3.46 -8.00 3.82
C THR A 100 2.72 -8.58 2.62
N ARG A 101 3.46 -9.26 1.74
CA ARG A 101 2.87 -10.13 0.73
C ARG A 101 3.13 -11.55 1.20
N PRO A 102 2.13 -12.26 1.73
CA PRO A 102 2.32 -13.63 2.20
C PRO A 102 2.69 -14.55 1.03
N ASP A 103 3.64 -15.43 1.27
CA ASP A 103 4.16 -16.40 0.31
C ASP A 103 3.54 -17.79 0.45
N ALA A 104 2.82 -18.05 1.56
CA ALA A 104 2.17 -19.30 1.84
C ALA A 104 0.65 -19.14 1.91
N GLY A 105 -0.06 -20.01 1.19
CA GLY A 105 -1.53 -20.06 1.11
C GLY A 105 -2.14 -21.11 2.04
N PHE A 106 -3.26 -21.70 1.61
CA PHE A 106 -4.00 -22.68 2.40
C PHE A 106 -3.29 -24.04 2.55
N GLU A 107 -2.24 -24.29 1.80
CA GLU A 107 -1.44 -25.53 1.86
C GLU A 107 -0.75 -25.72 3.22
N VAL A 108 -0.33 -24.61 3.87
CA VAL A 108 0.31 -24.66 5.19
C VAL A 108 -0.67 -24.71 6.36
N ILE A 109 -1.96 -24.59 6.10
CA ILE A 109 -3.02 -24.61 7.13
C ILE A 109 -3.67 -25.98 7.18
N GLY A 110 -3.50 -26.70 8.28
CA GLY A 110 -4.20 -27.96 8.53
C GLY A 110 -5.67 -27.74 8.84
N GLY A 111 -6.56 -28.59 8.31
CA GLY A 111 -8.01 -28.54 8.58
C GLY A 111 -8.71 -27.28 8.05
N LEU A 112 -9.75 -26.83 8.77
CA LEU A 112 -10.55 -25.63 8.48
C LEU A 112 -11.18 -25.62 7.07
N THR A 113 -11.51 -26.77 6.52
CA THR A 113 -12.08 -26.92 5.17
C THR A 113 -13.25 -25.97 4.89
N PRO A 114 -14.25 -25.80 5.79
CA PRO A 114 -15.37 -24.89 5.53
C PRO A 114 -14.91 -23.42 5.37
N LEU A 115 -13.91 -22.99 6.13
CA LEU A 115 -13.36 -21.62 6.03
C LEU A 115 -12.58 -21.43 4.72
N LYS A 116 -11.78 -22.41 4.32
CA LYS A 116 -11.04 -22.39 3.06
C LYS A 116 -11.98 -22.30 1.85
N GLU A 117 -13.03 -23.13 1.83
CA GLU A 117 -14.05 -23.11 0.78
C GLU A 117 -14.81 -21.79 0.74
N TRP A 118 -15.14 -21.23 1.91
CA TRP A 118 -15.80 -19.94 2.01
C TRP A 118 -14.89 -18.82 1.46
N ALA A 119 -13.63 -18.79 1.84
CA ALA A 119 -12.67 -17.80 1.38
C ALA A 119 -12.43 -17.90 -0.14
N SER A 120 -12.29 -19.11 -0.68
CA SER A 120 -12.13 -19.33 -2.12
C SER A 120 -13.36 -18.87 -2.93
N ARG A 121 -14.56 -19.08 -2.40
CA ARG A 121 -15.81 -18.55 -3.01
C ARG A 121 -15.85 -17.02 -2.95
N LEU A 122 -15.40 -16.40 -1.87
CA LEU A 122 -15.38 -14.94 -1.74
C LEU A 122 -14.39 -14.27 -2.70
N ARG A 123 -13.30 -14.94 -3.07
CA ARG A 123 -12.34 -14.43 -4.07
C ARG A 123 -13.04 -14.01 -5.37
N GLN A 124 -14.04 -14.76 -5.80
CA GLN A 124 -14.78 -14.47 -7.03
C GLN A 124 -15.51 -13.12 -7.00
N ARG A 125 -15.82 -12.59 -5.80
CA ARG A 125 -16.47 -11.28 -5.66
C ARG A 125 -15.57 -10.09 -5.94
N PHE A 126 -14.26 -10.30 -6.05
CA PHE A 126 -13.30 -9.24 -6.39
C PHE A 126 -13.03 -9.15 -7.89
N THR A 127 -13.76 -9.89 -8.71
CA THR A 127 -13.63 -9.88 -10.17
C THR A 127 -14.57 -8.84 -10.81
N LYS A 128 -14.19 -8.38 -12.00
CA LYS A 128 -15.02 -7.45 -12.77
C LYS A 128 -16.37 -8.08 -13.14
N GLU A 129 -16.37 -9.36 -13.47
CA GLU A 129 -17.57 -10.13 -13.83
C GLU A 129 -18.59 -10.14 -12.67
N ALA A 130 -18.12 -10.27 -11.43
CA ALA A 130 -18.99 -10.22 -10.26
C ALA A 130 -19.61 -8.81 -10.09
N PHE A 131 -18.84 -7.77 -10.34
CA PHE A 131 -19.34 -6.39 -10.30
C PHE A 131 -20.40 -6.15 -11.39
N ASP A 132 -20.14 -6.61 -12.61
CA ASP A 132 -21.07 -6.49 -13.76
C ASP A 132 -22.35 -7.33 -13.52
N TYR A 133 -22.25 -8.46 -12.80
CA TYR A 133 -23.39 -9.28 -12.41
C TYR A 133 -24.28 -8.60 -11.36
N GLY A 134 -23.78 -7.56 -10.67
CA GLY A 134 -24.57 -6.80 -9.69
C GLY A 134 -24.06 -6.85 -8.24
N PHE A 135 -22.95 -7.53 -7.97
CA PHE A 135 -22.30 -7.48 -6.65
C PHE A 135 -21.55 -6.14 -6.50
N ARG A 136 -22.24 -5.12 -6.00
CA ARG A 136 -21.68 -3.75 -5.87
C ARG A 136 -20.94 -3.49 -4.56
N SER A 137 -20.83 -4.49 -3.68
CA SER A 137 -20.11 -4.37 -2.40
C SER A 137 -19.15 -5.53 -2.22
N TYR A 138 -17.94 -5.20 -1.80
CA TYR A 138 -16.97 -6.20 -1.38
C TYR A 138 -17.27 -6.71 0.03
N PRO A 139 -16.86 -7.95 0.40
CA PRO A 139 -16.91 -8.42 1.78
C PRO A 139 -16.19 -7.44 2.70
N SER A 140 -16.85 -6.97 3.76
CA SER A 140 -16.36 -5.87 4.59
C SER A 140 -15.51 -6.32 5.79
N GLY A 141 -15.56 -7.60 6.18
CA GLY A 141 -14.72 -8.08 7.27
C GLY A 141 -14.98 -9.51 7.67
N LEU A 142 -13.99 -10.08 8.37
CA LEU A 142 -14.05 -11.41 9.00
C LEU A 142 -13.60 -11.27 10.45
N LEU A 143 -14.46 -11.66 11.39
CA LEU A 143 -14.10 -11.75 12.80
C LEU A 143 -13.66 -13.17 13.13
N MET A 144 -12.41 -13.33 13.57
CA MET A 144 -11.86 -14.60 14.01
C MET A 144 -11.67 -14.59 15.53
N ALA A 145 -12.43 -15.43 16.23
CA ALA A 145 -12.32 -15.62 17.67
C ALA A 145 -11.70 -16.99 17.98
N GLY A 146 -10.89 -17.07 19.04
CA GLY A 146 -10.23 -18.30 19.47
C GLY A 146 -9.08 -18.05 20.42
N VAL A 147 -8.59 -19.10 21.06
CA VAL A 147 -7.46 -19.03 21.99
C VAL A 147 -6.16 -18.55 21.31
N PRO A 148 -5.21 -17.99 22.06
CA PRO A 148 -3.89 -17.69 21.53
C PRO A 148 -3.26 -18.95 20.92
N GLY A 149 -2.54 -18.77 19.79
CA GLY A 149 -1.85 -19.89 19.12
C GLY A 149 -2.71 -20.77 18.20
N CYS A 150 -4.03 -20.56 18.10
CA CYS A 150 -4.91 -21.37 17.22
C CYS A 150 -4.83 -21.02 15.72
N GLY A 151 -3.85 -20.23 15.28
CA GLY A 151 -3.60 -19.98 13.86
C GLY A 151 -4.34 -18.80 13.22
N LYS A 152 -5.02 -17.93 14.00
CA LYS A 152 -5.78 -16.78 13.44
C LYS A 152 -4.98 -15.92 12.48
N SER A 153 -3.78 -15.53 12.87
CA SER A 153 -2.89 -14.71 12.02
C SER A 153 -2.36 -15.48 10.81
N ALA A 154 -2.13 -16.80 10.95
CA ALA A 154 -1.73 -17.64 9.83
C ALA A 154 -2.84 -17.75 8.79
N ILE A 155 -4.10 -17.88 9.23
CA ILE A 155 -5.26 -17.89 8.35
C ILE A 155 -5.41 -16.56 7.59
N ALA A 156 -5.24 -15.43 8.26
CA ALA A 156 -5.29 -14.12 7.61
C ALA A 156 -4.23 -13.99 6.50
N LYS A 157 -3.01 -14.45 6.77
CA LYS A 157 -1.93 -14.52 5.76
C LYS A 157 -2.29 -15.43 4.61
N ALA A 158 -2.80 -16.64 4.89
CA ALA A 158 -3.17 -17.59 3.87
C ALA A 158 -4.31 -17.08 2.97
N ILE A 159 -5.31 -16.40 3.54
CA ILE A 159 -6.37 -15.74 2.76
C ILE A 159 -5.80 -14.66 1.84
N ALA A 160 -4.89 -13.84 2.35
CA ALA A 160 -4.27 -12.79 1.56
C ALA A 160 -3.45 -13.36 0.38
N ASN A 161 -2.71 -14.44 0.60
CA ASN A 161 -2.01 -15.17 -0.46
C ASN A 161 -2.99 -15.74 -1.49
N GLU A 162 -4.03 -16.46 -1.05
CA GLU A 162 -5.03 -17.06 -1.92
C GLU A 162 -5.74 -16.03 -2.81
N TRP A 163 -5.99 -14.85 -2.28
CA TRP A 163 -6.62 -13.76 -3.04
C TRP A 163 -5.61 -12.95 -3.87
N GLY A 164 -4.30 -13.17 -3.69
CA GLY A 164 -3.25 -12.44 -4.38
C GLY A 164 -3.13 -10.98 -3.91
N MET A 165 -3.54 -10.70 -2.67
CA MET A 165 -3.58 -9.36 -2.08
C MET A 165 -2.46 -9.17 -1.06
N ASN A 166 -2.04 -7.93 -0.85
CA ASN A 166 -1.17 -7.59 0.27
C ASN A 166 -1.95 -7.67 1.60
N LEU A 167 -1.24 -7.92 2.68
CA LEU A 167 -1.77 -7.89 4.05
C LEU A 167 -1.18 -6.71 4.80
N LEU A 168 -2.04 -5.82 5.28
CA LEU A 168 -1.69 -4.72 6.18
C LEU A 168 -2.00 -5.14 7.61
N THR A 169 -0.96 -5.40 8.40
CA THR A 169 -1.10 -5.80 9.80
C THR A 169 -1.08 -4.57 10.70
N VAL A 170 -2.05 -4.48 11.59
CA VAL A 170 -2.20 -3.39 12.56
C VAL A 170 -2.40 -3.96 13.93
N GLU A 171 -1.58 -3.54 14.88
CA GLU A 171 -1.79 -3.86 16.28
C GLU A 171 -2.71 -2.81 16.92
N ALA A 172 -3.72 -3.27 17.66
CA ALA A 172 -4.67 -2.39 18.34
C ALA A 172 -3.98 -1.42 19.32
N THR A 173 -2.83 -1.81 19.88
CA THR A 173 -1.97 -0.98 20.74
C THR A 173 -1.42 0.23 19.99
N ASN A 174 -1.10 0.08 18.71
CA ASN A 174 -0.57 1.16 17.88
C ASN A 174 -1.64 2.21 17.50
N LEU A 175 -2.93 1.83 17.58
CA LEU A 175 -4.04 2.75 17.35
C LEU A 175 -4.43 3.55 18.59
N LYS A 176 -4.12 3.04 19.80
CA LYS A 176 -4.39 3.75 21.04
C LYS A 176 -3.34 4.85 21.24
N GLY A 177 -3.77 6.11 21.20
CA GLY A 177 -2.94 7.26 21.59
C GLY A 177 -3.05 7.51 23.08
N SER A 178 -2.02 8.11 23.66
CA SER A 178 -2.03 8.56 25.07
C SER A 178 -2.81 9.88 25.25
N LEU A 179 -3.02 10.63 24.16
CA LEU A 179 -3.70 11.92 24.15
C LEU A 179 -4.99 11.85 23.31
N VAL A 180 -5.97 12.67 23.73
CA VAL A 180 -7.23 12.86 22.97
C VAL A 180 -6.91 13.41 21.57
N GLY A 181 -7.38 12.72 20.53
CA GLY A 181 -7.11 13.06 19.12
C GLY A 181 -5.98 12.30 18.44
N GLU A 182 -5.02 11.71 19.17
CA GLU A 182 -3.98 10.86 18.57
C GLU A 182 -4.55 9.60 17.93
N SER A 183 -5.52 8.97 18.58
CA SER A 183 -6.17 7.75 18.08
C SER A 183 -6.91 8.00 16.78
N GLU A 184 -7.58 9.15 16.65
CA GLU A 184 -8.27 9.54 15.41
C GLU A 184 -7.28 9.79 14.27
N ALA A 185 -6.18 10.49 14.54
CA ALA A 185 -5.14 10.75 13.56
C ALA A 185 -4.46 9.45 13.08
N LYS A 186 -4.17 8.51 14.01
CA LYS A 186 -3.60 7.20 13.68
C LYS A 186 -4.58 6.34 12.87
N THR A 187 -5.84 6.33 13.25
CA THR A 187 -6.91 5.63 12.51
C THR A 187 -7.05 6.19 11.10
N LYS A 188 -7.06 7.52 10.95
CA LYS A 188 -7.11 8.15 9.63
C LYS A 188 -5.91 7.74 8.77
N ARG A 189 -4.70 7.80 9.32
CA ARG A 189 -3.48 7.34 8.62
C ARG A 189 -3.55 5.88 8.19
N LEU A 190 -4.12 5.00 9.03
CA LEU A 190 -4.35 3.60 8.68
C LEU A 190 -5.22 3.48 7.42
N PHE A 191 -6.37 4.17 7.40
CA PHE A 191 -7.27 4.11 6.24
C PHE A 191 -6.65 4.74 4.99
N ASP A 192 -5.91 5.82 5.13
CA ASP A 192 -5.20 6.45 4.01
C ASP A 192 -4.13 5.51 3.46
N THR A 193 -3.38 4.83 4.34
CA THR A 193 -2.39 3.80 3.96
C THR A 193 -3.06 2.60 3.28
N ALA A 194 -4.18 2.11 3.82
CA ALA A 194 -4.91 0.99 3.24
C ALA A 194 -5.46 1.33 1.84
N LYS A 195 -6.03 2.52 1.66
CA LYS A 195 -6.48 3.00 0.34
C LYS A 195 -5.33 3.07 -0.67
N ALA A 196 -4.20 3.55 -0.22
CA ALA A 196 -2.99 3.67 -1.03
C ALA A 196 -2.38 2.32 -1.43
N ALA A 197 -2.53 1.31 -0.57
CA ALA A 197 -2.03 -0.05 -0.80
C ALA A 197 -3.08 -0.96 -1.47
N ALA A 198 -4.25 -0.45 -1.80
CA ALA A 198 -5.32 -1.25 -2.39
C ALA A 198 -4.89 -1.92 -3.73
N PRO A 199 -5.31 -3.18 -3.99
CA PRO A 199 -6.13 -4.03 -3.14
C PRO A 199 -5.34 -4.60 -1.95
N VAL A 200 -5.86 -4.46 -0.73
CA VAL A 200 -5.20 -4.87 0.51
C VAL A 200 -6.22 -5.45 1.51
N ILE A 201 -5.79 -6.46 2.25
CA ILE A 201 -6.50 -6.96 3.43
C ILE A 201 -5.90 -6.29 4.67
N VAL A 202 -6.74 -5.74 5.55
CA VAL A 202 -6.32 -5.12 6.81
C VAL A 202 -6.66 -6.05 7.95
#